data_4ba52da56877be69daeeae433c7ce215
#
_entry.id   4ba52da56877be69daeeae433c7ce215
#
_cell.length_a   1.000
_cell.length_b   1.000
_cell.length_c   1.000
_cell.angle_alpha   90.00
_cell.angle_beta   90.00
_cell.angle_gamma   90.00
#
_symmetry.space_group_name_H-M   'P 1'
#
loop_
_entity.id
_entity.type
_entity.pdbx_description
1 polymer ?
#
loop_
_entity_poly.entity_id
_entity_poly.type
_entity_poly.pdbx_seq_one_letter_code
_entity_poly.pdbx_strand_id
1 'polypeptide(L)'
;AITCRICEYLHCSKGFTEYCTICAYLHDIGKIFIPPAILQKPGKLTDEEYAIIKTHTTIGYEMCMKDPKLRPYYAGPWYHHEALNGTGYPRGLTQKDIPYEGQIIRVADEYDAIVSKRQYKSHIGISDTLKILIDNCHPNSNLPVSSDSKKAHFNTKLGKNNPAIVKVLIKVVLDDIYYEITCAQDYITYLQENIKRLETVQKYYNKMTKSTTEKKRNYFLEYMKIYLKDNETVVNFFNIYENYKNAYTSKKAQIETLYNE
;
A
#
# COMPACT_ATOMS: atom_id res chain seq x y z
N ALA A 1 -7.08 -5.30 -2.42
CA ALA A 1 -6.88 -5.11 -0.97
C ALA A 1 -7.42 -3.75 -0.49
N ILE A 2 -6.94 -2.61 -0.99
CA ILE A 2 -7.34 -1.25 -0.54
C ILE A 2 -8.83 -0.97 -0.66
N THR A 3 -9.46 -1.29 -1.80
CA THR A 3 -10.92 -1.10 -2.02
C THR A 3 -11.76 -1.78 -0.93
N CYS A 4 -11.43 -3.01 -0.58
CA CYS A 4 -12.11 -3.76 0.49
C CYS A 4 -12.02 -3.00 1.82
N ARG A 5 -10.83 -2.58 2.21
CA ARG A 5 -10.61 -1.85 3.46
C ARG A 5 -11.31 -0.49 3.49
N ILE A 6 -11.30 0.24 2.36
CA ILE A 6 -12.09 1.49 2.27
C ILE A 6 -13.57 1.20 2.53
N CYS A 7 -14.15 0.15 1.92
CA CYS A 7 -15.54 -0.24 2.16
C CYS A 7 -15.81 -0.62 3.63
N GLU A 8 -14.90 -1.36 4.26
CA GLU A 8 -15.00 -1.73 5.68
C GLU A 8 -15.00 -0.49 6.59
N TYR A 9 -14.09 0.45 6.36
CA TYR A 9 -14.02 1.71 7.13
C TYR A 9 -15.18 2.66 6.85
N LEU A 10 -15.82 2.54 5.68
CA LEU A 10 -17.07 3.22 5.35
C LEU A 10 -18.31 2.51 5.94
N HIS A 11 -18.11 1.40 6.66
CA HIS A 11 -19.17 0.55 7.20
C HIS A 11 -20.18 0.07 6.14
N CYS A 12 -19.69 -0.22 4.95
CA CYS A 12 -20.50 -0.80 3.89
C CYS A 12 -20.98 -2.20 4.28
N SER A 13 -22.12 -2.62 3.74
CA SER A 13 -22.58 -4.00 3.92
C SER A 13 -21.59 -5.01 3.32
N LYS A 14 -21.52 -6.23 3.87
CA LYS A 14 -20.65 -7.28 3.36
C LYS A 14 -20.87 -7.52 1.86
N GLY A 15 -22.11 -7.61 1.41
CA GLY A 15 -22.44 -7.82 0.00
C GLY A 15 -21.95 -6.68 -0.91
N PHE A 16 -22.07 -5.42 -0.47
CA PHE A 16 -21.52 -4.29 -1.22
C PHE A 16 -19.99 -4.29 -1.24
N THR A 17 -19.34 -4.64 -0.12
CA THR A 17 -17.88 -4.75 -0.03
C THR A 17 -17.33 -5.81 -0.99
N GLU A 18 -17.95 -7.00 -1.02
CA GLU A 18 -17.61 -8.08 -1.94
C GLU A 18 -17.80 -7.63 -3.40
N TYR A 19 -18.95 -7.07 -3.72
CA TYR A 19 -19.27 -6.54 -5.04
C TYR A 19 -18.26 -5.48 -5.50
N CYS A 20 -18.02 -4.47 -4.68
CA CYS A 20 -17.08 -3.39 -4.99
C CYS A 20 -15.63 -3.90 -5.16
N THR A 21 -15.25 -4.89 -4.36
CA THR A 21 -13.93 -5.53 -4.45
C THR A 21 -13.76 -6.29 -5.77
N ILE A 22 -14.78 -7.02 -6.22
CA ILE A 22 -14.76 -7.71 -7.53
C ILE A 22 -14.74 -6.69 -8.68
N CYS A 23 -15.54 -5.63 -8.60
CA CYS A 23 -15.48 -4.52 -9.56
C CYS A 23 -14.08 -3.92 -9.65
N ALA A 24 -13.42 -3.69 -8.51
CA ALA A 24 -12.06 -3.18 -8.46
C ALA A 24 -11.04 -4.18 -9.03
N TYR A 25 -11.27 -5.49 -8.88
CA TYR A 25 -10.39 -6.50 -9.48
C TYR A 25 -10.46 -6.50 -11.01
N LEU A 26 -11.61 -6.19 -11.56
CA LEU A 26 -11.89 -6.19 -13.00
C LEU A 26 -11.70 -4.82 -13.68
N HIS A 27 -11.40 -3.73 -12.92
CA HIS A 27 -11.39 -2.37 -13.46
C HIS A 27 -10.53 -2.23 -14.72
N ASP A 28 -9.42 -2.91 -14.77
CA ASP A 28 -8.39 -2.85 -15.81
C ASP A 28 -8.44 -4.01 -16.83
N ILE A 29 -9.47 -4.87 -16.80
CA ILE A 29 -9.55 -6.07 -17.65
C ILE A 29 -9.42 -5.76 -19.14
N GLY A 30 -9.86 -4.60 -19.58
CA GLY A 30 -9.76 -4.16 -20.97
C GLY A 30 -8.32 -3.87 -21.42
N LYS A 31 -7.35 -3.72 -20.53
CA LYS A 31 -5.94 -3.49 -20.87
C LYS A 31 -5.31 -4.65 -21.65
N ILE A 32 -5.88 -5.85 -21.57
CA ILE A 32 -5.41 -7.00 -22.35
C ILE A 32 -5.48 -6.79 -23.89
N PHE A 33 -6.32 -5.85 -24.33
CA PHE A 33 -6.46 -5.49 -25.75
C PHE A 33 -5.70 -4.22 -26.13
N ILE A 34 -5.01 -3.59 -25.20
CA ILE A 34 -4.15 -2.43 -25.50
C ILE A 34 -2.80 -2.95 -26.02
N PRO A 35 -2.29 -2.40 -27.13
CA PRO A 35 -1.00 -2.83 -27.70
C PRO A 35 0.11 -2.75 -26.65
N PRO A 36 0.91 -3.83 -26.46
CA PRO A 36 2.01 -3.83 -25.49
C PRO A 36 3.03 -2.71 -25.69
N ALA A 37 3.26 -2.33 -26.93
CA ALA A 37 4.18 -1.23 -27.29
C ALA A 37 3.74 0.12 -26.72
N ILE A 38 2.42 0.34 -26.55
CA ILE A 38 1.87 1.55 -25.95
C ILE A 38 1.85 1.39 -24.42
N LEU A 39 1.38 0.24 -23.93
CA LEU A 39 1.21 -0.01 -22.49
C LEU A 39 2.55 -0.01 -21.74
N GLN A 40 3.63 -0.51 -22.38
CA GLN A 40 4.97 -0.63 -21.82
C GLN A 40 5.93 0.45 -22.33
N LYS A 41 5.44 1.49 -23.00
CA LYS A 41 6.28 2.54 -23.57
C LYS A 41 7.10 3.24 -22.49
N PRO A 42 8.43 3.26 -22.61
CA PRO A 42 9.26 4.06 -21.72
C PRO A 42 9.06 5.55 -22.00
N GLY A 43 8.65 6.32 -21.02
CA GLY A 43 8.49 7.78 -21.12
C GLY A 43 7.04 8.24 -21.26
N LYS A 44 6.86 9.46 -21.80
CA LYS A 44 5.54 10.07 -21.96
C LYS A 44 4.82 9.52 -23.20
N LEU A 45 3.53 9.29 -23.04
CA LEU A 45 2.63 8.94 -24.14
C LEU A 45 2.29 10.20 -24.96
N THR A 46 2.07 10.02 -26.27
CA THR A 46 1.41 11.07 -27.08
C THR A 46 -0.09 11.12 -26.76
N ASP A 47 -0.78 12.16 -27.23
CA ASP A 47 -2.22 12.29 -27.00
C ASP A 47 -3.00 11.16 -27.70
N GLU A 48 -2.54 10.70 -28.86
CA GLU A 48 -3.12 9.59 -29.61
C GLU A 48 -2.91 8.26 -28.85
N GLU A 49 -1.70 8.00 -28.36
CA GLU A 49 -1.41 6.81 -27.55
C GLU A 49 -2.21 6.80 -26.24
N TYR A 50 -2.35 7.97 -25.62
CA TYR A 50 -3.17 8.09 -24.41
C TYR A 50 -4.66 7.89 -24.72
N ALA A 51 -5.14 8.34 -25.89
CA ALA A 51 -6.50 8.05 -26.35
C ALA A 51 -6.73 6.54 -26.51
N ILE A 52 -5.74 5.80 -27.03
CA ILE A 52 -5.79 4.33 -27.14
C ILE A 52 -5.85 3.70 -25.75
N ILE A 53 -5.02 4.13 -24.80
CA ILE A 53 -5.08 3.59 -23.43
C ILE A 53 -6.46 3.81 -22.80
N LYS A 54 -7.06 4.99 -22.96
CA LYS A 54 -8.40 5.26 -22.43
C LYS A 54 -9.48 4.29 -22.91
N THR A 55 -9.30 3.66 -24.08
CA THR A 55 -10.27 2.68 -24.59
C THR A 55 -10.40 1.44 -23.73
N HIS A 56 -9.42 1.13 -22.83
CA HIS A 56 -9.52 -0.04 -21.94
C HIS A 56 -10.80 -0.02 -21.10
N THR A 57 -11.31 1.16 -20.73
CA THR A 57 -12.55 1.29 -19.94
C THR A 57 -13.77 0.81 -20.74
N THR A 58 -13.90 1.22 -22.00
CA THR A 58 -14.98 0.81 -22.89
C THR A 58 -14.86 -0.67 -23.25
N ILE A 59 -13.65 -1.13 -23.58
CA ILE A 59 -13.38 -2.54 -23.89
C ILE A 59 -13.73 -3.41 -22.68
N GLY A 60 -13.26 -3.03 -21.49
CA GLY A 60 -13.56 -3.76 -20.25
C GLY A 60 -15.07 -3.82 -19.93
N TYR A 61 -15.78 -2.71 -20.13
CA TYR A 61 -17.23 -2.66 -20.05
C TYR A 61 -17.89 -3.65 -21.01
N GLU A 62 -17.51 -3.62 -22.30
CA GLU A 62 -18.06 -4.53 -23.30
C GLU A 62 -17.79 -6.00 -22.98
N MET A 63 -16.59 -6.32 -22.46
CA MET A 63 -16.26 -7.67 -22.00
C MET A 63 -17.18 -8.11 -20.88
N CYS A 64 -17.40 -7.27 -19.88
CA CYS A 64 -18.33 -7.58 -18.79
C CYS A 64 -19.75 -7.77 -19.31
N MET A 65 -20.21 -6.93 -20.22
CA MET A 65 -21.58 -7.03 -20.75
C MET A 65 -21.82 -8.28 -21.60
N LYS A 66 -20.81 -8.82 -22.25
CA LYS A 66 -20.89 -10.03 -23.08
C LYS A 66 -20.98 -11.32 -22.25
N ASP A 67 -20.36 -11.34 -21.07
CA ASP A 67 -20.38 -12.51 -20.18
C ASP A 67 -21.42 -12.33 -19.06
N PRO A 68 -22.45 -13.19 -18.97
CA PRO A 68 -23.46 -13.11 -17.92
C PRO A 68 -22.89 -13.16 -16.49
N LYS A 69 -21.75 -13.81 -16.26
CA LYS A 69 -21.08 -13.91 -14.95
C LYS A 69 -20.35 -12.62 -14.58
N LEU A 70 -19.81 -11.91 -15.57
CA LEU A 70 -19.08 -10.64 -15.37
C LEU A 70 -20.01 -9.43 -15.42
N ARG A 71 -21.17 -9.57 -16.06
CA ARG A 71 -22.13 -8.48 -16.24
C ARG A 71 -22.47 -7.70 -14.99
N PRO A 72 -22.67 -8.31 -13.80
CA PRO A 72 -22.93 -7.55 -12.57
C PRO A 72 -21.82 -6.58 -12.18
N TYR A 73 -20.59 -6.83 -12.63
CA TYR A 73 -19.39 -6.11 -12.19
C TYR A 73 -18.88 -5.07 -13.19
N TYR A 74 -19.67 -4.73 -14.20
CA TYR A 74 -19.29 -3.75 -15.24
C TYR A 74 -18.91 -2.38 -14.69
N ALA A 75 -19.36 -2.06 -13.47
CA ALA A 75 -19.09 -0.77 -12.84
C ALA A 75 -17.58 -0.51 -12.64
N GLY A 76 -16.79 -1.55 -12.39
CA GLY A 76 -15.33 -1.41 -12.27
C GLY A 76 -14.70 -0.78 -13.51
N PRO A 77 -14.70 -1.47 -14.66
CA PRO A 77 -14.14 -0.90 -15.90
C PRO A 77 -14.80 0.41 -16.33
N TRP A 78 -16.11 0.56 -16.11
CA TRP A 78 -16.89 1.63 -16.71
C TRP A 78 -16.78 2.97 -16.01
N TYR A 79 -16.45 3.00 -14.70
CA TYR A 79 -16.51 4.24 -13.92
C TYR A 79 -15.19 4.63 -13.23
N HIS A 80 -14.20 3.74 -13.13
CA HIS A 80 -13.01 4.00 -12.29
C HIS A 80 -12.16 5.21 -12.74
N HIS A 81 -12.26 5.64 -13.97
CA HIS A 81 -11.62 6.84 -14.49
C HIS A 81 -12.57 8.05 -14.66
N GLU A 82 -13.85 7.92 -14.30
CA GLU A 82 -14.73 9.07 -14.23
C GLU A 82 -14.35 9.95 -13.03
N ALA A 83 -14.51 11.26 -13.14
CA ALA A 83 -14.15 12.24 -12.11
C ALA A 83 -15.36 13.07 -11.71
N LEU A 84 -15.54 13.37 -10.41
CA LEU A 84 -16.74 14.03 -9.91
C LEU A 84 -17.04 15.37 -10.57
N ASN A 85 -15.99 16.06 -11.05
CA ASN A 85 -16.09 17.34 -11.75
C ASN A 85 -16.34 17.21 -13.26
N GLY A 86 -16.51 16.01 -13.80
CA GLY A 86 -16.78 15.77 -15.23
C GLY A 86 -15.52 15.72 -16.12
N THR A 87 -14.31 15.83 -15.56
CA THR A 87 -13.05 15.79 -16.34
C THR A 87 -12.55 14.36 -16.60
N GLY A 88 -13.27 13.35 -16.11
CA GLY A 88 -12.93 11.95 -16.29
C GLY A 88 -13.29 11.38 -17.67
N TYR A 89 -13.12 10.10 -17.83
CA TYR A 89 -13.45 9.36 -19.05
C TYR A 89 -14.02 7.97 -18.70
N PRO A 90 -14.71 7.27 -19.63
CA PRO A 90 -14.89 7.58 -21.07
C PRO A 90 -16.01 8.58 -21.38
N ARG A 91 -16.90 8.89 -20.42
CA ARG A 91 -18.13 9.65 -20.69
C ARG A 91 -18.12 11.08 -20.13
N GLY A 92 -17.18 11.43 -19.24
CA GLY A 92 -17.12 12.71 -18.58
C GLY A 92 -18.32 12.95 -17.64
N LEU A 93 -18.66 11.93 -16.88
CA LEU A 93 -19.78 11.98 -15.92
C LEU A 93 -19.47 12.88 -14.74
N THR A 94 -20.53 13.43 -14.13
CA THR A 94 -20.42 14.20 -12.90
C THR A 94 -20.81 13.37 -11.68
N GLN A 95 -20.55 13.90 -10.47
CA GLN A 95 -20.79 13.20 -9.20
C GLN A 95 -22.14 12.47 -9.13
N LYS A 96 -23.22 13.08 -9.59
CA LYS A 96 -24.59 12.53 -9.51
C LYS A 96 -24.79 11.29 -10.39
N ASP A 97 -23.97 11.12 -11.43
CA ASP A 97 -24.09 10.07 -12.43
C ASP A 97 -23.04 8.95 -12.21
N ILE A 98 -22.08 9.15 -11.31
CA ILE A 98 -21.04 8.18 -10.96
C ILE A 98 -21.49 7.39 -9.74
N PRO A 99 -21.73 6.06 -9.84
CA PRO A 99 -22.12 5.25 -8.70
C PRO A 99 -21.01 5.21 -7.64
N TYR A 100 -21.42 4.90 -6.41
CA TYR A 100 -20.51 5.00 -5.26
C TYR A 100 -19.30 4.07 -5.35
N GLU A 101 -19.49 2.85 -5.84
CA GLU A 101 -18.40 1.91 -6.15
C GLU A 101 -17.40 2.47 -7.14
N GLY A 102 -17.85 3.18 -8.18
CA GLY A 102 -16.96 3.85 -9.14
C GLY A 102 -16.09 4.93 -8.48
N GLN A 103 -16.69 5.71 -7.55
CA GLN A 103 -15.96 6.71 -6.78
C GLN A 103 -14.92 6.08 -5.83
N ILE A 104 -15.27 4.95 -5.19
CA ILE A 104 -14.34 4.21 -4.30
C ILE A 104 -13.17 3.63 -5.10
N ILE A 105 -13.48 2.96 -6.22
CA ILE A 105 -12.45 2.32 -7.05
C ILE A 105 -11.49 3.36 -7.63
N ARG A 106 -12.01 4.51 -8.08
CA ARG A 106 -11.17 5.62 -8.56
C ARG A 106 -10.13 6.05 -7.53
N VAL A 107 -10.54 6.29 -6.30
CA VAL A 107 -9.62 6.73 -5.24
C VAL A 107 -8.59 5.64 -4.91
N ALA A 108 -9.02 4.38 -4.88
CA ALA A 108 -8.14 3.24 -4.63
C ALA A 108 -7.11 3.04 -5.75
N ASP A 109 -7.54 3.14 -7.02
CA ASP A 109 -6.68 3.01 -8.20
C ASP A 109 -5.67 4.17 -8.28
N GLU A 110 -6.10 5.41 -8.05
CA GLU A 110 -5.21 6.56 -8.04
C GLU A 110 -4.12 6.45 -6.98
N TYR A 111 -4.48 6.00 -5.77
CA TYR A 111 -3.50 5.74 -4.71
C TYR A 111 -2.52 4.65 -5.13
N ASP A 112 -3.01 3.51 -5.63
CA ASP A 112 -2.16 2.39 -6.05
C ASP A 112 -1.22 2.81 -7.18
N ALA A 113 -1.71 3.56 -8.17
CA ALA A 113 -0.90 4.07 -9.27
C ALA A 113 0.22 5.02 -8.81
N ILE A 114 0.00 5.85 -7.80
CA ILE A 114 1.03 6.74 -7.26
C ILE A 114 2.06 5.94 -6.46
N VAL A 115 1.61 5.01 -5.61
CA VAL A 115 2.48 4.18 -4.77
C VAL A 115 3.30 3.20 -5.62
N SER A 116 2.69 2.56 -6.63
CA SER A 116 3.38 1.60 -7.51
C SER A 116 4.46 2.24 -8.39
N LYS A 117 4.32 3.52 -8.76
CA LYS A 117 5.36 4.27 -9.47
C LYS A 117 6.65 4.44 -8.65
N ARG A 118 6.61 4.22 -7.35
CA ARG A 118 7.80 4.29 -6.45
C ARG A 118 8.89 3.28 -6.82
N GLN A 119 8.55 2.14 -7.41
CA GLN A 119 9.52 1.10 -7.76
C GLN A 119 10.44 1.50 -8.92
N TYR A 120 10.11 2.54 -9.69
CA TYR A 120 10.83 2.92 -10.93
C TYR A 120 11.35 4.35 -10.97
N LYS A 121 10.98 5.25 -10.05
CA LYS A 121 11.46 6.66 -9.99
C LYS A 121 11.49 7.15 -8.55
N SER A 122 12.44 8.05 -8.24
CA SER A 122 12.70 8.71 -6.96
C SER A 122 11.47 8.81 -6.01
N HIS A 123 11.68 8.34 -4.78
CA HIS A 123 10.68 8.21 -3.71
C HIS A 123 9.76 9.43 -3.56
N ILE A 124 8.50 9.29 -3.99
CA ILE A 124 7.44 10.18 -3.50
C ILE A 124 7.02 9.62 -2.14
N GLY A 125 7.17 10.38 -1.06
CA GLY A 125 6.79 9.96 0.29
C GLY A 125 5.28 9.68 0.40
N ILE A 126 4.86 8.95 1.42
CA ILE A 126 3.43 8.72 1.71
C ILE A 126 2.72 10.06 1.87
N SER A 127 3.36 11.01 2.56
CA SER A 127 2.87 12.37 2.74
C SER A 127 2.55 13.08 1.41
N ASP A 128 3.47 13.03 0.43
CA ASP A 128 3.23 13.63 -0.89
C ASP A 128 2.15 12.90 -1.68
N THR A 129 2.06 11.58 -1.54
CA THR A 129 0.98 10.78 -2.15
C THR A 129 -0.39 11.22 -1.62
N LEU A 130 -0.52 11.33 -0.30
CA LEU A 130 -1.76 11.77 0.34
C LEU A 130 -2.10 13.21 -0.03
N LYS A 131 -1.10 14.09 -0.14
CA LYS A 131 -1.29 15.47 -0.59
C LYS A 131 -1.87 15.53 -2.00
N ILE A 132 -1.36 14.77 -2.96
CA ILE A 132 -1.90 14.69 -4.32
C ILE A 132 -3.39 14.29 -4.30
N LEU A 133 -3.75 13.29 -3.49
CA LEU A 133 -5.13 12.83 -3.37
C LEU A 133 -6.04 13.91 -2.74
N ILE A 134 -5.54 14.63 -1.75
CA ILE A 134 -6.25 15.75 -1.11
C ILE A 134 -6.44 16.89 -2.11
N ASP A 135 -5.39 17.28 -2.85
CA ASP A 135 -5.45 18.31 -3.87
C ASP A 135 -6.48 17.98 -4.95
N ASN A 136 -6.62 16.71 -5.33
CA ASN A 136 -7.64 16.23 -6.25
C ASN A 136 -9.08 16.24 -5.67
N CYS A 137 -9.24 16.50 -4.37
CA CYS A 137 -10.58 16.77 -3.78
C CYS A 137 -11.00 18.22 -3.91
N HIS A 138 -10.06 19.13 -4.18
CA HIS A 138 -10.36 20.57 -4.28
C HIS A 138 -10.83 20.96 -5.68
N PRO A 139 -11.73 21.95 -5.77
CA PRO A 139 -12.14 22.53 -7.05
C PRO A 139 -10.93 23.07 -7.81
N ASN A 140 -10.86 22.77 -9.09
CA ASN A 140 -9.82 23.33 -9.95
C ASN A 140 -10.40 24.54 -10.71
N SER A 141 -10.06 25.75 -10.30
CA SER A 141 -10.49 27.01 -10.91
C SER A 141 -9.93 27.20 -12.33
N ASN A 142 -8.91 26.45 -12.73
CA ASN A 142 -8.24 26.55 -14.03
C ASN A 142 -8.78 25.56 -15.07
N LEU A 143 -9.94 24.91 -14.82
CA LEU A 143 -10.57 24.10 -15.84
C LEU A 143 -10.99 25.01 -17.01
N PRO A 144 -10.63 24.65 -18.26
CA PRO A 144 -11.01 25.44 -19.42
C PRO A 144 -12.55 25.48 -19.47
N VAL A 145 -13.10 26.68 -19.40
CA VAL A 145 -14.52 26.91 -19.74
C VAL A 145 -14.61 26.67 -21.24
N SER A 146 -15.07 25.49 -21.64
CA SER A 146 -15.28 25.18 -23.04
C SER A 146 -16.35 26.12 -23.61
N SER A 147 -15.98 26.84 -24.66
CA SER A 147 -16.91 27.65 -25.45
C SER A 147 -17.93 26.81 -26.23
N ASP A 148 -17.77 25.48 -26.20
CA ASP A 148 -18.64 24.51 -26.87
C ASP A 148 -19.77 24.09 -25.92
N SER A 149 -20.92 24.73 -26.02
CA SER A 149 -22.11 24.55 -25.16
C SER A 149 -22.70 23.12 -25.15
N LYS A 150 -22.17 22.20 -25.93
CA LYS A 150 -22.60 20.78 -26.02
C LYS A 150 -21.70 19.76 -25.29
N LYS A 151 -20.53 20.16 -24.77
CA LYS A 151 -19.56 19.22 -24.21
C LYS A 151 -19.10 19.48 -22.77
N ALA A 152 -19.49 20.57 -22.14
CA ALA A 152 -18.91 20.96 -20.84
C ALA A 152 -19.94 21.05 -19.74
N HIS A 153 -20.31 19.92 -19.17
CA HIS A 153 -20.95 19.88 -17.86
C HIS A 153 -19.89 19.75 -16.73
N PHE A 154 -18.77 20.49 -16.86
CA PHE A 154 -17.78 20.52 -15.78
C PHE A 154 -18.37 21.18 -14.54
N ASN A 155 -18.35 20.48 -13.43
CA ASN A 155 -18.70 21.06 -12.15
C ASN A 155 -17.45 21.69 -11.51
N THR A 156 -17.24 22.97 -11.77
CA THR A 156 -16.10 23.73 -11.25
C THR A 156 -16.10 23.89 -9.72
N LYS A 157 -17.19 23.50 -9.05
CA LYS A 157 -17.29 23.51 -7.58
C LYS A 157 -16.82 22.21 -6.93
N LEU A 158 -16.52 21.18 -7.72
CA LEU A 158 -16.05 19.89 -7.24
C LEU A 158 -14.62 19.61 -7.67
N GLY A 159 -13.89 18.87 -6.86
CA GLY A 159 -12.66 18.20 -7.25
C GLY A 159 -12.91 16.94 -8.10
N LYS A 160 -11.86 16.20 -8.38
CA LYS A 160 -11.95 14.91 -9.10
C LYS A 160 -12.42 13.79 -8.21
N ASN A 161 -12.01 13.80 -6.94
CA ASN A 161 -12.21 12.74 -5.96
C ASN A 161 -13.24 13.10 -4.90
N ASN A 162 -13.90 12.08 -4.34
CA ASN A 162 -14.80 12.23 -3.21
C ASN A 162 -13.99 12.45 -1.92
N PRO A 163 -14.11 13.63 -1.25
CA PRO A 163 -13.34 13.94 -0.04
C PRO A 163 -13.59 12.97 1.11
N ALA A 164 -14.81 12.42 1.24
CA ALA A 164 -15.14 11.46 2.28
C ALA A 164 -14.40 10.14 2.09
N ILE A 165 -14.28 9.68 0.84
CA ILE A 165 -13.55 8.44 0.50
C ILE A 165 -12.05 8.66 0.69
N VAL A 166 -11.50 9.80 0.25
CA VAL A 166 -10.06 10.12 0.45
C VAL A 166 -9.73 10.21 1.94
N LYS A 167 -10.59 10.83 2.76
CA LYS A 167 -10.42 10.85 4.22
C LYS A 167 -10.34 9.44 4.82
N VAL A 168 -11.18 8.54 4.35
CA VAL A 168 -11.17 7.13 4.79
C VAL A 168 -9.91 6.42 4.31
N LEU A 169 -9.47 6.62 3.06
CA LEU A 169 -8.22 6.06 2.57
C LEU A 169 -7.02 6.53 3.42
N ILE A 170 -6.95 7.82 3.77
CA ILE A 170 -5.90 8.34 4.65
C ILE A 170 -5.90 7.58 5.98
N LYS A 171 -7.07 7.35 6.57
CA LYS A 171 -7.18 6.59 7.82
C LYS A 171 -6.68 5.14 7.64
N VAL A 172 -7.06 4.46 6.56
CA VAL A 172 -6.58 3.11 6.24
C VAL A 172 -5.06 3.06 6.16
N VAL A 173 -4.45 4.03 5.46
CA VAL A 173 -2.99 4.10 5.30
C VAL A 173 -2.29 4.36 6.64
N LEU A 174 -2.81 5.29 7.45
CA LEU A 174 -2.25 5.58 8.77
C LEU A 174 -2.35 4.40 9.72
N ASP A 175 -3.45 3.66 9.71
CA ASP A 175 -3.62 2.47 10.55
C ASP A 175 -2.66 1.35 10.13
N ASP A 176 -2.34 1.21 8.82
CA ASP A 176 -1.32 0.28 8.33
C ASP A 176 0.08 0.64 8.82
N ILE A 177 0.46 1.91 8.71
CA ILE A 177 1.75 2.40 9.19
C ILE A 177 1.87 2.19 10.70
N TYR A 178 0.83 2.54 11.45
CA TYR A 178 0.80 2.35 12.91
C TYR A 178 0.98 0.87 13.29
N TYR A 179 0.30 -0.03 12.58
CA TYR A 179 0.44 -1.48 12.80
C TYR A 179 1.87 -1.95 12.50
N GLU A 180 2.47 -1.53 11.39
CA GLU A 180 3.86 -1.87 11.04
C GLU A 180 4.85 -1.39 12.10
N ILE A 181 4.70 -0.15 12.57
CA ILE A 181 5.53 0.42 13.64
C ILE A 181 5.39 -0.41 14.92
N THR A 182 4.15 -0.75 15.32
CA THR A 182 3.90 -1.53 16.53
C THR A 182 4.55 -2.92 16.46
N CYS A 183 4.33 -3.64 15.36
CA CYS A 183 4.97 -4.95 15.14
C CYS A 183 6.51 -4.86 15.15
N ALA A 184 7.06 -3.80 14.58
CA ALA A 184 8.48 -3.60 14.55
C ALA A 184 9.04 -3.26 15.94
N GLN A 185 8.32 -2.50 16.76
CA GLN A 185 8.69 -2.19 18.16
C GLN A 185 8.66 -3.45 19.03
N ASP A 186 7.63 -4.28 18.89
CA ASP A 186 7.54 -5.56 19.61
C ASP A 186 8.71 -6.48 19.26
N TYR A 187 9.06 -6.55 17.97
CA TYR A 187 10.21 -7.33 17.53
C TYR A 187 11.55 -6.76 18.04
N ILE A 188 11.72 -5.45 18.09
CA ILE A 188 12.90 -4.80 18.71
C ILE A 188 12.99 -5.18 20.19
N THR A 189 11.89 -5.15 20.93
CA THR A 189 11.85 -5.54 22.35
C THR A 189 12.30 -7.00 22.51
N TYR A 190 11.77 -7.90 21.70
CA TYR A 190 12.20 -9.31 21.66
C TYR A 190 13.71 -9.45 21.39
N LEU A 191 14.25 -8.70 20.43
CA LEU A 191 15.69 -8.73 20.13
C LEU A 191 16.53 -8.20 21.29
N GLN A 192 16.13 -7.11 21.94
CA GLN A 192 16.82 -6.54 23.10
C GLN A 192 16.89 -7.53 24.27
N GLU A 193 15.78 -8.22 24.56
CA GLU A 193 15.74 -9.24 25.62
C GLU A 193 16.71 -10.41 25.32
N ASN A 194 16.74 -10.89 24.08
CA ASN A 194 17.66 -11.96 23.67
C ASN A 194 19.13 -11.51 23.69
N ILE A 195 19.43 -10.29 23.26
CA ILE A 195 20.76 -9.71 23.35
C ILE A 195 21.21 -9.66 24.81
N LYS A 196 20.42 -9.10 25.72
CA LYS A 196 20.71 -9.00 27.16
C LYS A 196 20.92 -10.38 27.80
N ARG A 197 20.12 -11.36 27.41
CA ARG A 197 20.26 -12.75 27.85
C ARG A 197 21.60 -13.36 27.41
N LEU A 198 21.97 -13.19 26.16
CA LEU A 198 23.25 -13.72 25.61
C LEU A 198 24.48 -12.94 26.09
N GLU A 199 24.35 -11.65 26.43
CA GLU A 199 25.40 -10.91 27.14
C GLU A 199 25.69 -11.56 28.49
N THR A 200 24.68 -12.08 29.17
CA THR A 200 24.87 -12.83 30.42
C THR A 200 25.62 -14.12 30.17
N VAL A 201 25.27 -14.87 29.10
CA VAL A 201 26.02 -16.07 28.69
C VAL A 201 27.48 -15.74 28.42
N GLN A 202 27.76 -14.66 27.64
CA GLN A 202 29.11 -14.20 27.35
C GLN A 202 29.91 -13.85 28.60
N LYS A 203 29.27 -13.20 29.57
CA LYS A 203 29.89 -12.88 30.86
C LYS A 203 30.34 -14.15 31.61
N TYR A 204 29.52 -15.19 31.65
CA TYR A 204 29.87 -16.45 32.29
C TYR A 204 30.92 -17.24 31.46
N TYR A 205 30.83 -17.22 30.14
CA TYR A 205 31.84 -17.78 29.25
C TYR A 205 33.24 -17.18 29.54
N ASN A 206 33.33 -15.85 29.62
CA ASN A 206 34.59 -15.15 29.92
C ASN A 206 35.13 -15.50 31.33
N LYS A 207 34.27 -15.78 32.31
CA LYS A 207 34.67 -16.25 33.64
C LYS A 207 35.14 -17.71 33.59
N MET A 208 34.48 -18.54 32.80
CA MET A 208 34.85 -19.96 32.60
C MET A 208 36.24 -20.07 31.99
N THR A 209 36.52 -19.33 30.91
CA THR A 209 37.80 -19.37 30.19
C THR A 209 38.97 -18.87 31.05
N LYS A 210 38.73 -17.92 31.97
CA LYS A 210 39.75 -17.43 32.94
C LYS A 210 39.91 -18.31 34.17
N SER A 211 39.10 -19.34 34.34
CA SER A 211 39.16 -20.17 35.54
C SER A 211 40.27 -21.22 35.46
N THR A 212 41.06 -21.36 36.54
CA THR A 212 42.19 -22.28 36.65
C THR A 212 41.77 -23.69 37.07
N THR A 213 40.62 -23.87 37.74
CA THR A 213 40.18 -25.16 38.26
C THR A 213 38.97 -25.69 37.47
N GLU A 214 38.95 -26.99 37.25
CA GLU A 214 37.84 -27.67 36.55
C GLU A 214 36.50 -27.48 37.26
N LYS A 215 36.48 -27.52 38.59
CA LYS A 215 35.29 -27.28 39.40
C LYS A 215 34.64 -25.91 39.10
N LYS A 216 35.44 -24.84 38.97
CA LYS A 216 34.96 -23.50 38.60
C LYS A 216 34.47 -23.42 37.15
N ARG A 217 35.15 -24.13 36.22
CA ARG A 217 34.71 -24.16 34.82
C ARG A 217 33.35 -24.81 34.69
N ASN A 218 33.14 -25.98 35.35
CA ASN A 218 31.89 -26.70 35.35
C ASN A 218 30.76 -25.87 36.00
N TYR A 219 31.05 -25.16 37.09
CA TYR A 219 30.11 -24.23 37.70
C TYR A 219 29.61 -23.15 36.72
N PHE A 220 30.49 -22.48 36.00
CA PHE A 220 30.10 -21.45 35.03
C PHE A 220 29.39 -22.05 33.81
N LEU A 221 29.75 -23.25 33.39
CA LEU A 221 29.09 -23.99 32.32
C LEU A 221 27.62 -24.26 32.65
N GLU A 222 27.34 -24.74 33.86
CA GLU A 222 25.95 -24.97 34.29
C GLU A 222 25.15 -23.65 34.37
N TYR A 223 25.74 -22.55 34.82
CA TYR A 223 25.09 -21.25 34.78
C TYR A 223 24.79 -20.77 33.37
N MET A 224 25.65 -21.03 32.38
CA MET A 224 25.39 -20.66 31.00
C MET A 224 24.21 -21.45 30.43
N LYS A 225 24.07 -22.73 30.77
CA LYS A 225 22.95 -23.58 30.30
C LYS A 225 21.59 -23.04 30.72
N ILE A 226 21.48 -22.35 31.88
CA ILE A 226 20.24 -21.74 32.36
C ILE A 226 19.73 -20.65 31.40
N TYR A 227 20.64 -19.95 30.72
CA TYR A 227 20.32 -18.84 29.82
C TYR A 227 20.31 -19.22 28.34
N LEU A 228 20.75 -20.44 27.98
CA LEU A 228 20.71 -20.93 26.61
C LEU A 228 19.34 -21.58 26.33
N LYS A 229 18.77 -21.31 25.17
CA LYS A 229 17.54 -21.96 24.67
C LYS A 229 17.87 -23.28 23.98
N ASP A 230 16.85 -24.08 23.68
CA ASP A 230 17.00 -25.47 23.19
C ASP A 230 17.95 -25.66 21.99
N ASN A 231 18.03 -24.67 21.11
CA ASN A 231 18.90 -24.71 19.92
C ASN A 231 20.23 -23.95 20.10
N GLU A 232 20.50 -23.45 21.32
CA GLU A 232 21.68 -22.66 21.61
C GLU A 232 22.68 -23.47 22.42
N THR A 233 23.94 -23.39 22.04
CA THR A 233 25.03 -24.10 22.71
C THR A 233 26.16 -23.15 23.03
N VAL A 234 27.07 -23.55 23.91
CA VAL A 234 28.31 -22.82 24.22
C VAL A 234 29.19 -22.59 22.98
N VAL A 235 29.00 -23.42 21.94
CA VAL A 235 29.76 -23.33 20.67
C VAL A 235 29.16 -22.31 19.71
N ASN A 236 27.81 -22.23 19.64
CA ASN A 236 27.14 -21.42 18.62
C ASN A 236 26.55 -20.09 19.14
N PHE A 237 26.54 -19.85 20.45
CA PHE A 237 25.87 -18.66 21.01
C PHE A 237 26.45 -17.32 20.52
N PHE A 238 27.75 -17.27 20.20
CA PHE A 238 28.36 -16.06 19.66
C PHE A 238 27.77 -15.67 18.30
N ASN A 239 27.60 -16.63 17.40
CA ASN A 239 26.98 -16.38 16.09
C ASN A 239 25.53 -15.93 16.25
N ILE A 240 24.78 -16.57 17.16
CA ILE A 240 23.39 -16.21 17.45
C ILE A 240 23.32 -14.80 18.05
N TYR A 241 24.22 -14.47 18.95
CA TYR A 241 24.32 -13.13 19.54
C TYR A 241 24.58 -12.03 18.50
N GLU A 242 25.52 -12.24 17.60
CA GLU A 242 25.80 -11.28 16.51
C GLU A 242 24.61 -11.19 15.53
N ASN A 243 23.92 -12.29 15.25
CA ASN A 243 22.70 -12.26 14.42
C ASN A 243 21.60 -11.41 15.07
N TYR A 244 21.37 -11.52 16.38
CA TYR A 244 20.40 -10.66 17.08
C TYR A 244 20.81 -9.19 17.05
N LYS A 245 22.09 -8.85 17.23
CA LYS A 245 22.57 -7.48 17.15
C LYS A 245 22.40 -6.87 15.77
N ASN A 246 22.73 -7.61 14.73
CA ASN A 246 22.56 -7.18 13.35
C ASN A 246 21.06 -6.97 13.01
N ALA A 247 20.20 -7.91 13.42
CA ALA A 247 18.76 -7.78 13.25
C ALA A 247 18.18 -6.56 14.00
N TYR A 248 18.64 -6.31 15.22
CA TYR A 248 18.26 -5.14 16.02
C TYR A 248 18.65 -3.83 15.32
N THR A 249 19.89 -3.70 14.86
CA THR A 249 20.38 -2.50 14.17
C THR A 249 19.58 -2.25 12.87
N SER A 250 19.37 -3.30 12.07
CA SER A 250 18.59 -3.22 10.83
C SER A 250 17.14 -2.80 11.10
N LYS A 251 16.50 -3.40 12.11
CA LYS A 251 15.09 -3.12 12.41
C LYS A 251 14.90 -1.72 12.98
N LYS A 252 15.86 -1.26 13.80
CA LYS A 252 15.84 0.12 14.32
C LYS A 252 15.91 1.15 13.19
N ALA A 253 16.81 0.96 12.23
CA ALA A 253 16.92 1.83 11.06
C ALA A 253 15.63 1.84 10.23
N GLN A 254 14.97 0.69 10.07
CA GLN A 254 13.68 0.59 9.38
C GLN A 254 12.59 1.43 10.07
N ILE A 255 12.49 1.37 11.40
CA ILE A 255 11.51 2.18 12.14
C ILE A 255 11.81 3.68 12.00
N GLU A 256 13.07 4.09 12.07
CA GLU A 256 13.46 5.49 11.88
C GLU A 256 13.04 6.01 10.50
N THR A 257 13.12 5.16 9.46
CA THR A 257 12.62 5.50 8.12
C THR A 257 11.11 5.69 8.11
N LEU A 258 10.34 4.77 8.74
CA LEU A 258 8.87 4.86 8.82
C LEU A 258 8.37 6.09 9.57
N TYR A 259 9.12 6.57 10.57
CA TYR A 259 8.77 7.81 11.27
C TYR A 259 9.05 9.08 10.47
N ASN A 260 9.93 9.01 9.47
CA ASN A 260 10.29 10.14 8.62
C ASN A 260 9.47 10.22 7.32
N GLU A 261 8.71 9.17 7.00
CA GLU A 261 7.75 9.13 5.88
C GLU A 261 6.38 9.75 6.26
#